data_70d70fe038549dc2c8e640f306ea89d9
#
_entry.id   70d70fe038549dc2c8e640f306ea89d9
#
_cell.length_a   1.000
_cell.length_b   1.000
_cell.length_c   1.000
_cell.angle_alpha   90.00
_cell.angle_beta   90.00
_cell.angle_gamma   90.00
#
_symmetry.space_group_name_H-M   'P 1'
#
loop_
_entity.id
_entity.type
_entity.pdbx_description
1 polymer ?
#
loop_
_entity_poly.entity_id
_entity_poly.type
_entity_poly.pdbx_seq_one_letter_code
_entity_poly.pdbx_strand_id
1 'polypeptide(L)'
;MNNAVFAAFKVHRAQNDMAALLLDKNGSLKPFEQWVKEAMPIADHQMIHWLRTEYDTAVIRAHQAADWRQFEREKDVLPNLKWMPSTSVTPGADHQIFWGTIRPIDDPFWNEHRPGDRWNCKCTLSSTDEAPTAVPDENGQNKAHDGLENNPGKDGKLFSDKHPYITEAHPGAKKAVDALTRRINEMIAEMPDNLTLEEKTDIARNNLKIEKALGVTKGKPMTYEQANKGKENPKFGKEEGYRVN
;
A
#
# COMPACT_ATOMS: atom_id res chain seq x y z
N MET A 1 7.52 3.39 -2.93
CA MET A 1 7.69 3.79 -1.50
C MET A 1 6.36 3.88 -0.74
N ASN A 2 5.33 4.48 -1.32
CA ASN A 2 3.99 4.59 -0.72
C ASN A 2 3.41 3.23 -0.25
N ASN A 3 3.58 2.14 -1.00
CA ASN A 3 3.04 0.82 -0.62
C ASN A 3 3.72 0.23 0.63
N ALA A 4 5.01 0.48 0.81
CA ALA A 4 5.72 0.09 2.04
C ALA A 4 5.26 0.94 3.24
N VAL A 5 4.99 2.22 3.02
CA VAL A 5 4.42 3.13 4.00
C VAL A 5 3.02 2.67 4.42
N PHE A 6 2.16 2.35 3.46
CA PHE A 6 0.83 1.80 3.72
C PHE A 6 0.88 0.52 4.57
N ALA A 7 1.72 -0.44 4.20
CA ALA A 7 1.89 -1.68 4.96
C ALA A 7 2.41 -1.42 6.38
N ALA A 8 3.31 -0.47 6.57
CA ALA A 8 3.82 -0.09 7.88
C ALA A 8 2.73 0.51 8.77
N PHE A 9 1.88 1.38 8.25
CA PHE A 9 0.74 1.95 8.99
C PHE A 9 -0.28 0.88 9.37
N LYS A 10 -0.60 -0.05 8.45
CA LYS A 10 -1.50 -1.17 8.72
C LYS A 10 -1.00 -2.01 9.90
N VAL A 11 0.26 -2.45 9.85
CA VAL A 11 0.85 -3.29 10.91
C VAL A 11 0.91 -2.51 12.23
N HIS A 12 1.34 -1.26 12.21
CA HIS A 12 1.42 -0.41 13.38
C HIS A 12 0.05 -0.23 14.04
N ARG A 13 -1.00 0.01 13.25
CA ARG A 13 -2.37 0.13 13.77
C ARG A 13 -2.81 -1.16 14.45
N ALA A 14 -2.72 -2.30 13.76
CA ALA A 14 -3.13 -3.59 14.32
C ALA A 14 -2.39 -3.92 15.63
N GLN A 15 -1.08 -3.66 15.69
CA GLN A 15 -0.29 -3.86 16.91
C GLN A 15 -0.77 -2.98 18.08
N ASN A 16 -1.05 -1.70 17.82
CA ASN A 16 -1.51 -0.79 18.86
C ASN A 16 -2.94 -1.10 19.31
N ASP A 17 -3.84 -1.45 18.38
CA ASP A 17 -5.21 -1.83 18.70
C ASP A 17 -5.24 -3.09 19.59
N MET A 18 -4.42 -4.11 19.27
CA MET A 18 -4.27 -5.30 20.12
C MET A 18 -3.60 -4.97 21.47
N ALA A 19 -2.60 -4.09 21.49
CA ALA A 19 -1.94 -3.67 22.72
C ALA A 19 -2.89 -2.89 23.65
N ALA A 20 -3.77 -2.07 23.11
CA ALA A 20 -4.78 -1.33 23.89
C ALA A 20 -5.75 -2.26 24.64
N LEU A 21 -5.92 -3.50 24.16
CA LEU A 21 -6.77 -4.51 24.81
C LEU A 21 -6.08 -5.27 25.96
N LEU A 22 -4.77 -5.06 26.19
CA LEU A 22 -4.03 -5.79 27.24
C LEU A 22 -4.51 -5.48 28.66
N LEU A 23 -4.98 -4.27 28.89
CA LEU A 23 -5.42 -3.83 30.21
C LEU A 23 -6.94 -3.87 30.32
N ASP A 24 -7.42 -4.18 31.52
CA ASP A 24 -8.84 -4.02 31.87
C ASP A 24 -9.17 -2.56 32.22
N LYS A 25 -10.45 -2.30 32.55
CA LYS A 25 -10.93 -0.97 32.93
C LYS A 25 -10.29 -0.42 34.21
N ASN A 26 -9.63 -1.25 35.01
CA ASN A 26 -8.94 -0.88 36.24
C ASN A 26 -7.43 -0.69 36.02
N GLY A 27 -6.95 -0.87 34.78
CA GLY A 27 -5.52 -0.79 34.45
C GLY A 27 -4.73 -2.06 34.80
N SER A 28 -5.40 -3.15 35.17
CA SER A 28 -4.75 -4.45 35.44
C SER A 28 -4.61 -5.28 34.18
N LEU A 29 -3.54 -6.07 34.09
CA LEU A 29 -3.31 -6.95 32.96
C LEU A 29 -4.40 -8.03 32.89
N LYS A 30 -5.06 -8.14 31.74
CA LYS A 30 -6.07 -9.19 31.51
C LYS A 30 -5.41 -10.57 31.45
N PRO A 31 -6.11 -11.64 31.91
CA PRO A 31 -5.70 -13.01 31.63
C PRO A 31 -5.54 -13.23 30.12
N PHE A 32 -4.54 -14.03 29.74
CA PHE A 32 -4.21 -14.28 28.34
C PHE A 32 -5.43 -14.73 27.50
N GLU A 33 -6.21 -15.67 28.01
CA GLU A 33 -7.39 -16.20 27.32
C GLU A 33 -8.47 -15.14 27.06
N GLN A 34 -8.64 -14.18 27.97
CA GLN A 34 -9.55 -13.07 27.78
C GLN A 34 -9.03 -12.11 26.72
N TRP A 35 -7.75 -11.74 26.82
CA TRP A 35 -7.13 -10.87 25.82
C TRP A 35 -7.17 -11.48 24.42
N VAL A 36 -6.87 -12.76 24.26
CA VAL A 36 -6.92 -13.46 22.97
C VAL A 36 -8.30 -13.38 22.33
N LYS A 37 -9.37 -13.62 23.10
CA LYS A 37 -10.75 -13.50 22.58
C LYS A 37 -11.09 -12.12 22.03
N GLU A 38 -10.57 -11.08 22.68
CA GLU A 38 -10.79 -9.69 22.25
C GLU A 38 -9.86 -9.27 21.10
N ALA A 39 -8.64 -9.80 21.05
CA ALA A 39 -7.65 -9.47 20.04
C ALA A 39 -7.82 -10.26 18.73
N MET A 40 -8.34 -11.51 18.79
CA MET A 40 -8.53 -12.34 17.59
C MET A 40 -9.36 -11.67 16.48
N PRO A 41 -10.48 -10.99 16.76
CA PRO A 41 -11.22 -10.29 15.70
C PRO A 41 -10.37 -9.26 14.96
N ILE A 42 -9.46 -8.55 15.65
CA ILE A 42 -8.54 -7.60 15.03
C ILE A 42 -7.54 -8.35 14.14
N ALA A 43 -6.96 -9.44 14.64
CA ALA A 43 -6.01 -10.26 13.90
C ALA A 43 -6.66 -10.88 12.65
N ASP A 44 -7.83 -11.51 12.79
CA ASP A 44 -8.55 -12.13 11.67
C ASP A 44 -8.95 -11.11 10.61
N HIS A 45 -9.46 -9.95 11.02
CA HIS A 45 -9.80 -8.85 10.13
C HIS A 45 -8.59 -8.40 9.33
N GLN A 46 -7.45 -8.20 9.98
CA GLN A 46 -6.22 -7.69 9.35
C GLN A 46 -5.47 -8.74 8.51
N MET A 47 -5.55 -10.02 8.89
CA MET A 47 -4.70 -11.07 8.31
C MET A 47 -5.40 -11.92 7.25
N ILE A 48 -6.72 -12.06 7.26
CA ILE A 48 -7.43 -12.97 6.37
C ILE A 48 -8.38 -12.24 5.42
N HIS A 49 -9.43 -11.62 5.95
CA HIS A 49 -10.49 -11.06 5.11
C HIS A 49 -10.06 -9.80 4.35
N TRP A 50 -9.52 -8.81 5.05
CA TRP A 50 -9.11 -7.56 4.43
C TRP A 50 -7.80 -7.67 3.66
N LEU A 51 -6.89 -8.52 4.10
CA LEU A 51 -5.62 -8.70 3.40
C LEU A 51 -5.84 -9.20 1.96
N ARG A 52 -6.80 -10.11 1.75
CA ARG A 52 -7.14 -10.57 0.41
C ARG A 52 -7.75 -9.46 -0.44
N THR A 53 -8.71 -8.72 0.10
CA THR A 53 -9.35 -7.59 -0.59
C THR A 53 -8.34 -6.50 -0.94
N GLU A 54 -7.45 -6.15 -0.02
CA GLU A 54 -6.39 -5.17 -0.25
C GLU A 54 -5.40 -5.65 -1.31
N TYR A 55 -4.99 -6.92 -1.24
CA TYR A 55 -4.08 -7.51 -2.22
C TYR A 55 -4.70 -7.47 -3.63
N ASP A 56 -5.92 -7.99 -3.78
CA ASP A 56 -6.61 -8.03 -5.07
C ASP A 56 -6.82 -6.61 -5.62
N THR A 57 -7.21 -5.66 -4.76
CA THR A 57 -7.36 -4.25 -5.16
C THR A 57 -6.02 -3.62 -5.55
N ALA A 58 -4.95 -3.89 -4.80
CA ALA A 58 -3.62 -3.38 -5.12
C ALA A 58 -3.12 -3.90 -6.48
N VAL A 59 -3.34 -5.19 -6.78
CA VAL A 59 -2.99 -5.80 -8.07
C VAL A 59 -3.78 -5.15 -9.21
N ILE A 60 -5.11 -5.02 -9.06
CA ILE A 60 -5.97 -4.35 -10.05
C ILE A 60 -5.46 -2.91 -10.30
N ARG A 61 -5.20 -2.14 -9.25
CA ARG A 61 -4.73 -0.75 -9.37
C ARG A 61 -3.32 -0.65 -9.97
N ALA A 62 -2.47 -1.63 -9.75
CA ALA A 62 -1.15 -1.69 -10.41
C ALA A 62 -1.28 -1.90 -11.93
N HIS A 63 -2.18 -2.80 -12.37
CA HIS A 63 -2.50 -2.98 -13.79
C HIS A 63 -3.07 -1.70 -14.39
N GLN A 64 -4.05 -1.08 -13.73
CA GLN A 64 -4.65 0.19 -14.19
C GLN A 64 -3.63 1.34 -14.26
N ALA A 65 -2.60 1.33 -13.41
CA ALA A 65 -1.50 2.29 -13.51
C ALA A 65 -0.65 2.07 -14.77
N ALA A 66 -0.42 0.82 -15.15
CA ALA A 66 0.28 0.47 -16.39
C ALA A 66 -0.55 0.85 -17.62
N ASP A 67 -1.85 0.50 -17.60
CA ASP A 67 -2.79 0.85 -18.67
C ASP A 67 -2.90 2.37 -18.86
N TRP A 68 -2.98 3.15 -17.76
CA TRP A 68 -3.00 4.60 -17.83
C TRP A 68 -1.80 5.18 -18.57
N ARG A 69 -0.60 4.68 -18.28
CA ARG A 69 0.62 5.12 -18.97
C ARG A 69 0.63 4.73 -20.44
N GLN A 70 -0.02 3.63 -20.80
CA GLN A 70 -0.22 3.27 -22.20
C GLN A 70 -1.18 4.23 -22.88
N PHE A 71 -2.33 4.54 -22.27
CA PHE A 71 -3.29 5.52 -22.80
C PHE A 71 -2.64 6.89 -23.02
N GLU A 72 -1.79 7.35 -22.11
CA GLU A 72 -1.03 8.59 -22.29
C GLU A 72 -0.10 8.56 -23.51
N ARG A 73 0.48 7.42 -23.85
CA ARG A 73 1.32 7.28 -25.06
C ARG A 73 0.50 7.24 -26.35
N GLU A 74 -0.73 6.78 -26.27
CA GLU A 74 -1.63 6.59 -27.42
C GLU A 74 -2.57 7.76 -27.65
N LYS A 75 -2.59 8.77 -26.79
CA LYS A 75 -3.58 9.84 -26.75
C LYS A 75 -3.68 10.69 -28.03
N ASP A 76 -2.62 10.74 -28.82
CA ASP A 76 -2.63 11.47 -30.08
C ASP A 76 -3.50 10.77 -31.16
N VAL A 77 -3.75 9.47 -31.02
CA VAL A 77 -4.55 8.65 -31.90
C VAL A 77 -5.89 8.27 -31.26
N LEU A 78 -5.88 7.98 -29.97
CA LEU A 78 -7.03 7.56 -29.17
C LEU A 78 -7.19 8.52 -27.97
N PRO A 79 -7.73 9.73 -28.19
CA PRO A 79 -7.70 10.81 -27.21
C PRO A 79 -8.64 10.62 -26.01
N ASN A 80 -9.59 9.70 -26.13
CA ASN A 80 -10.63 9.49 -25.12
C ASN A 80 -10.48 8.14 -24.43
N LEU A 81 -10.99 8.07 -23.20
CA LEU A 81 -11.14 6.84 -22.45
C LEU A 81 -12.61 6.50 -22.28
N LYS A 82 -12.93 5.20 -22.46
CA LYS A 82 -14.27 4.63 -22.27
C LYS A 82 -14.28 3.75 -21.04
N TRP A 83 -15.25 3.96 -20.16
CA TRP A 83 -15.46 3.11 -18.99
C TRP A 83 -16.08 1.79 -19.40
N MET A 84 -15.37 0.70 -19.22
CA MET A 84 -15.82 -0.64 -19.56
C MET A 84 -16.54 -1.28 -18.37
N PRO A 85 -17.60 -2.08 -18.65
CA PRO A 85 -18.32 -2.80 -17.60
C PRO A 85 -17.42 -3.70 -16.75
N SER A 86 -17.84 -3.95 -15.51
CA SER A 86 -17.15 -4.88 -14.62
C SER A 86 -17.23 -6.31 -15.15
N THR A 87 -16.12 -7.05 -15.05
CA THR A 87 -16.06 -8.49 -15.30
C THR A 87 -16.47 -9.34 -14.09
N SER A 88 -16.93 -8.71 -13.01
CA SER A 88 -17.45 -9.41 -11.83
C SER A 88 -18.78 -10.07 -12.13
N VAL A 89 -19.02 -11.26 -11.55
CA VAL A 89 -20.33 -11.94 -11.59
C VAL A 89 -21.40 -11.11 -10.85
N THR A 90 -20.98 -10.39 -9.81
CA THR A 90 -21.85 -9.51 -9.03
C THR A 90 -21.22 -8.10 -8.98
N PRO A 91 -21.38 -7.29 -10.05
CA PRO A 91 -20.79 -5.95 -10.06
C PRO A 91 -21.53 -5.03 -9.08
N GLY A 92 -20.78 -4.12 -8.46
CA GLY A 92 -21.35 -3.08 -7.61
C GLY A 92 -22.25 -2.14 -8.43
N ALA A 93 -23.44 -1.85 -7.91
CA ALA A 93 -24.40 -0.97 -8.57
C ALA A 93 -23.93 0.48 -8.68
N ASP A 94 -23.05 0.90 -7.76
CA ASP A 94 -22.49 2.24 -7.64
C ASP A 94 -21.60 2.65 -8.83
N HIS A 95 -21.01 1.67 -9.56
CA HIS A 95 -20.23 1.93 -10.78
C HIS A 95 -20.99 1.77 -12.08
N GLN A 96 -22.18 1.14 -12.05
CA GLN A 96 -22.93 0.84 -13.27
C GLN A 96 -23.34 2.10 -14.03
N ILE A 97 -23.58 3.20 -13.33
CA ILE A 97 -23.95 4.47 -13.95
C ILE A 97 -22.85 5.04 -14.87
N PHE A 98 -21.59 4.68 -14.63
CA PHE A 98 -20.45 5.14 -15.41
C PHE A 98 -20.13 4.27 -16.61
N TRP A 99 -20.72 3.08 -16.74
CA TRP A 99 -20.44 2.19 -17.86
C TRP A 99 -20.77 2.82 -19.20
N GLY A 100 -19.83 2.78 -20.13
CA GLY A 100 -19.96 3.42 -21.43
C GLY A 100 -19.67 4.91 -21.45
N THR A 101 -19.40 5.55 -20.31
CA THR A 101 -18.98 6.95 -20.26
C THR A 101 -17.65 7.11 -21.00
N ILE A 102 -17.59 8.09 -21.94
CA ILE A 102 -16.42 8.42 -22.73
C ILE A 102 -16.01 9.85 -22.42
N ARG A 103 -14.77 10.06 -21.97
CA ARG A 103 -14.21 11.37 -21.69
C ARG A 103 -12.77 11.47 -22.19
N PRO A 104 -12.31 12.68 -22.58
CA PRO A 104 -10.90 12.90 -22.86
C PRO A 104 -10.00 12.40 -21.72
N ILE A 105 -8.80 11.89 -22.04
CA ILE A 105 -7.87 11.37 -21.02
C ILE A 105 -7.50 12.43 -19.97
N ASP A 106 -7.47 13.70 -20.37
CA ASP A 106 -7.12 14.81 -19.48
C ASP A 106 -8.35 15.41 -18.76
N ASP A 107 -9.56 14.84 -18.95
CA ASP A 107 -10.78 15.31 -18.32
C ASP A 107 -10.71 15.19 -16.80
N PRO A 108 -11.10 16.21 -16.03
CA PRO A 108 -11.18 16.17 -14.57
C PRO A 108 -12.02 15.03 -14.00
N PHE A 109 -13.00 14.52 -14.75
CA PHE A 109 -13.81 13.37 -14.41
C PHE A 109 -12.94 12.18 -13.91
N TRP A 110 -11.81 11.91 -14.58
CA TRP A 110 -10.90 10.84 -14.21
C TRP A 110 -10.10 11.07 -12.92
N ASN A 111 -10.17 12.25 -12.34
CA ASN A 111 -9.58 12.51 -11.02
C ASN A 111 -10.57 12.17 -9.90
N GLU A 112 -11.88 12.18 -10.17
CA GLU A 112 -12.93 11.94 -9.19
C GLU A 112 -13.50 10.52 -9.32
N HIS A 113 -13.64 10.05 -10.58
CA HIS A 113 -14.24 8.75 -10.89
C HIS A 113 -13.36 7.97 -11.86
N ARG A 114 -13.10 6.71 -11.51
CA ARG A 114 -12.41 5.78 -12.40
C ARG A 114 -12.57 4.35 -11.89
N PRO A 115 -12.37 3.34 -12.76
CA PRO A 115 -12.17 1.97 -12.30
C PRO A 115 -11.10 1.89 -11.22
N GLY A 116 -11.34 1.06 -10.18
CA GLY A 116 -10.40 0.85 -9.08
C GLY A 116 -10.49 1.88 -7.95
N ASP A 117 -11.48 2.78 -7.95
CA ASP A 117 -11.79 3.67 -6.81
C ASP A 117 -12.72 3.03 -5.77
N ARG A 118 -13.02 1.74 -5.93
CA ARG A 118 -13.75 0.86 -5.00
C ARG A 118 -12.96 -0.41 -4.72
N TRP A 119 -13.15 -0.97 -3.56
CA TRP A 119 -12.57 -2.26 -3.20
C TRP A 119 -13.06 -3.36 -4.16
N ASN A 120 -12.14 -4.19 -4.66
CA ASN A 120 -12.43 -5.27 -5.61
C ASN A 120 -13.13 -4.84 -6.92
N CYS A 121 -13.03 -3.58 -7.32
CA CYS A 121 -13.59 -3.12 -8.58
C CYS A 121 -12.90 -3.78 -9.77
N LYS A 122 -13.68 -4.48 -10.60
CA LYS A 122 -13.21 -5.16 -11.83
C LYS A 122 -13.66 -4.44 -13.11
N CYS A 123 -14.01 -3.16 -13.02
CA CYS A 123 -14.15 -2.31 -14.18
C CYS A 123 -12.77 -1.98 -14.77
N THR A 124 -12.73 -1.66 -16.04
CA THR A 124 -11.53 -1.24 -16.76
C THR A 124 -11.79 0.02 -17.59
N LEU A 125 -10.74 0.59 -18.13
CA LEU A 125 -10.82 1.63 -19.17
C LEU A 125 -10.31 1.05 -20.49
N SER A 126 -10.77 1.61 -21.60
CA SER A 126 -10.23 1.38 -22.93
C SER A 126 -10.03 2.71 -23.62
N SER A 127 -8.91 2.93 -24.27
CA SER A 127 -8.70 4.07 -25.15
C SER A 127 -9.59 3.98 -26.39
N THR A 128 -10.06 5.12 -26.91
CA THR A 128 -10.97 5.18 -28.04
C THR A 128 -10.91 6.54 -28.74
N ASP A 129 -11.30 6.56 -30.03
CA ASP A 129 -11.55 7.77 -30.82
C ASP A 129 -13.04 8.14 -30.87
N GLU A 130 -13.91 7.34 -30.21
CA GLU A 130 -15.34 7.67 -30.12
C GLU A 130 -15.55 9.02 -29.43
N ALA A 131 -16.59 9.75 -29.85
CA ALA A 131 -16.91 11.07 -29.30
C ALA A 131 -17.24 11.01 -27.81
N PRO A 132 -16.83 12.02 -27.00
CA PRO A 132 -17.18 12.11 -25.60
C PRO A 132 -18.69 12.09 -25.34
N THR A 133 -19.11 11.42 -24.28
CA THR A 133 -20.52 11.39 -23.80
C THR A 133 -20.75 12.43 -22.72
N ALA A 134 -22.01 12.64 -22.33
CA ALA A 134 -22.32 13.37 -21.10
C ALA A 134 -21.80 12.62 -19.87
N VAL A 135 -21.41 13.36 -18.83
CA VAL A 135 -21.12 12.77 -17.52
C VAL A 135 -22.46 12.41 -16.87
N PRO A 136 -22.62 11.18 -16.35
CA PRO A 136 -23.83 10.80 -15.63
C PRO A 136 -24.04 11.64 -14.38
N ASP A 137 -25.29 11.91 -14.04
CA ASP A 137 -25.64 12.51 -12.76
C ASP A 137 -25.30 11.53 -11.62
N GLU A 138 -24.42 11.96 -10.75
CA GLU A 138 -23.97 11.16 -9.60
C GLU A 138 -24.65 11.53 -8.29
N ASN A 139 -24.56 10.63 -7.32
CA ASN A 139 -24.98 10.89 -5.95
C ASN A 139 -23.84 10.49 -4.96
N GLY A 140 -24.06 10.69 -3.67
CA GLY A 140 -23.05 10.41 -2.66
C GLY A 140 -22.54 8.95 -2.62
N GLN A 141 -23.29 7.99 -3.21
CA GLN A 141 -22.88 6.57 -3.27
C GLN A 141 -21.85 6.31 -4.38
N ASN A 142 -21.70 7.22 -5.34
CA ASN A 142 -20.81 7.09 -6.48
C ASN A 142 -19.40 7.66 -6.21
N LYS A 143 -19.12 8.18 -5.01
CA LYS A 143 -17.82 8.71 -4.64
C LYS A 143 -16.81 7.60 -4.36
N ALA A 144 -15.55 7.87 -4.67
CA ALA A 144 -14.44 6.95 -4.37
C ALA A 144 -14.39 6.59 -2.88
N HIS A 145 -14.02 5.36 -2.57
CA HIS A 145 -13.75 4.96 -1.18
C HIS A 145 -12.46 5.62 -0.67
N ASP A 146 -12.45 5.94 0.63
CA ASP A 146 -11.29 6.55 1.27
C ASP A 146 -10.02 5.72 1.03
N GLY A 147 -8.99 6.39 0.56
CA GLY A 147 -7.74 5.75 0.20
C GLY A 147 -7.64 5.23 -1.22
N LEU A 148 -8.73 5.27 -2.01
CA LEU A 148 -8.78 4.82 -3.40
C LEU A 148 -9.08 5.95 -4.40
N GLU A 149 -9.24 7.18 -3.95
CA GLU A 149 -9.61 8.33 -4.76
C GLU A 149 -8.49 8.80 -5.71
N ASN A 150 -7.22 8.46 -5.43
CA ASN A 150 -6.09 8.86 -6.28
C ASN A 150 -5.99 8.04 -7.56
N ASN A 151 -5.36 8.58 -8.59
CA ASN A 151 -5.04 7.86 -9.82
C ASN A 151 -3.60 7.29 -9.75
N PRO A 152 -3.43 5.95 -9.59
CA PRO A 152 -2.11 5.35 -9.46
C PRO A 152 -1.25 5.48 -10.72
N GLY A 153 -1.84 5.70 -11.89
CA GLY A 153 -1.12 5.96 -13.14
C GLY A 153 -0.46 7.33 -13.14
N LYS A 154 -1.07 8.32 -12.48
CA LYS A 154 -0.56 9.70 -12.40
C LYS A 154 0.42 9.89 -11.24
N ASP A 155 0.12 9.37 -10.05
CA ASP A 155 0.91 9.64 -8.84
C ASP A 155 1.78 8.47 -8.37
N GLY A 156 1.63 7.29 -8.96
CA GLY A 156 2.39 6.08 -8.61
C GLY A 156 2.01 5.46 -7.26
N LYS A 157 0.95 5.93 -6.61
CA LYS A 157 0.48 5.43 -5.32
C LYS A 157 -0.68 4.45 -5.51
N LEU A 158 -0.54 3.21 -5.04
CA LEU A 158 -1.65 2.25 -5.08
C LEU A 158 -2.79 2.63 -4.14
N PHE A 159 -2.47 3.26 -3.02
CA PHE A 159 -3.43 3.81 -2.06
C PHE A 159 -3.05 5.26 -1.76
N SER A 160 -4.05 6.11 -1.54
CA SER A 160 -3.81 7.52 -1.23
C SER A 160 -3.46 7.73 0.25
N ASP A 161 -2.96 8.93 0.55
CA ASP A 161 -2.64 9.31 1.93
C ASP A 161 -3.91 9.59 2.78
N LYS A 162 -5.11 9.55 2.17
CA LYS A 162 -6.40 9.64 2.88
C LYS A 162 -6.93 8.29 3.35
N HIS A 163 -6.19 7.20 3.10
CA HIS A 163 -6.58 5.89 3.59
C HIS A 163 -6.70 5.88 5.12
N PRO A 164 -7.74 5.23 5.71
CA PRO A 164 -7.96 5.22 7.16
C PRO A 164 -6.76 4.75 7.99
N TYR A 165 -5.93 3.83 7.46
CA TYR A 165 -4.70 3.43 8.17
C TYR A 165 -3.71 4.58 8.38
N ILE A 166 -3.76 5.60 7.52
CA ILE A 166 -2.87 6.77 7.60
C ILE A 166 -3.55 7.90 8.37
N THR A 167 -4.81 8.19 8.06
CA THR A 167 -5.53 9.32 8.67
C THR A 167 -5.88 9.08 10.13
N GLU A 168 -6.15 7.82 10.50
CA GLU A 168 -6.48 7.39 11.86
C GLU A 168 -5.29 6.67 12.55
N ALA A 169 -4.06 6.92 12.09
CA ALA A 169 -2.88 6.30 12.66
C ALA A 169 -2.64 6.75 14.10
N HIS A 170 -2.17 5.83 14.94
CA HIS A 170 -1.79 6.15 16.32
C HIS A 170 -0.70 7.23 16.38
N PRO A 171 -0.66 8.05 17.45
CA PRO A 171 0.34 9.08 17.62
C PRO A 171 1.77 8.55 17.45
N GLY A 172 2.60 9.27 16.70
CA GLY A 172 3.98 8.88 16.42
C GLY A 172 4.19 7.98 15.21
N ALA A 173 3.15 7.30 14.69
CA ALA A 173 3.26 6.44 13.50
C ALA A 173 3.78 7.21 12.28
N LYS A 174 3.22 8.37 11.99
CA LYS A 174 3.65 9.23 10.88
C LYS A 174 5.11 9.63 11.01
N LYS A 175 5.52 10.07 12.21
CA LYS A 175 6.93 10.44 12.47
C LYS A 175 7.89 9.26 12.26
N ALA A 176 7.50 8.07 12.70
CA ALA A 176 8.30 6.86 12.50
C ALA A 176 8.43 6.48 11.03
N VAL A 177 7.32 6.57 10.27
CA VAL A 177 7.30 6.30 8.83
C VAL A 177 8.10 7.34 8.06
N ASP A 178 7.97 8.62 8.38
CA ASP A 178 8.74 9.71 7.74
C ASP A 178 10.24 9.52 7.99
N ALA A 179 10.64 9.12 9.20
CA ALA A 179 12.02 8.82 9.53
C ALA A 179 12.55 7.61 8.75
N LEU A 180 11.77 6.53 8.64
CA LEU A 180 12.11 5.34 7.86
C LEU A 180 12.22 5.65 6.37
N THR A 181 11.26 6.40 5.83
CA THR A 181 11.25 6.83 4.43
C THR A 181 12.48 7.67 4.09
N ARG A 182 12.81 8.62 4.95
CA ARG A 182 14.03 9.43 4.79
C ARG A 182 15.28 8.56 4.77
N ARG A 183 15.39 7.62 5.71
CA ARG A 183 16.54 6.71 5.78
C ARG A 183 16.68 5.85 4.53
N ILE A 184 15.59 5.32 3.99
CA ILE A 184 15.58 4.56 2.73
C ILE A 184 16.05 5.43 1.56
N ASN A 185 15.56 6.68 1.47
CA ASN A 185 15.96 7.60 0.41
C ASN A 185 17.45 7.97 0.48
N GLU A 186 17.96 8.21 1.68
CA GLU A 186 19.40 8.45 1.90
C GLU A 186 20.23 7.27 1.40
N MET A 187 19.84 6.03 1.77
CA MET A 187 20.53 4.82 1.30
C MET A 187 20.47 4.68 -0.23
N ILE A 188 19.32 4.96 -0.85
CA ILE A 188 19.14 4.88 -2.31
C ILE A 188 20.02 5.92 -3.02
N ALA A 189 20.12 7.13 -2.48
CA ALA A 189 20.92 8.22 -3.05
C ALA A 189 22.44 7.92 -3.04
N GLU A 190 22.89 7.10 -2.08
CA GLU A 190 24.30 6.68 -1.98
C GLU A 190 24.66 5.48 -2.88
N MET A 191 23.68 4.87 -3.55
CA MET A 191 23.88 3.69 -4.40
C MET A 191 24.29 4.06 -5.83
N PRO A 192 25.07 3.18 -6.52
CA PRO A 192 25.50 3.40 -7.89
C PRO A 192 24.33 3.61 -8.87
N ASP A 193 24.56 4.44 -9.90
CA ASP A 193 23.51 4.80 -10.87
C ASP A 193 23.15 3.66 -11.85
N ASN A 194 23.99 2.65 -11.97
CA ASN A 194 23.75 1.48 -12.80
C ASN A 194 22.71 0.50 -12.24
N LEU A 195 22.22 0.71 -11.02
CA LEU A 195 21.16 -0.08 -10.41
C LEU A 195 19.79 0.53 -10.70
N THR A 196 18.81 -0.32 -10.97
CA THR A 196 17.41 0.08 -11.08
C THR A 196 16.87 0.55 -9.72
N LEU A 197 15.78 1.31 -9.72
CA LEU A 197 15.14 1.74 -8.48
C LEU A 197 14.65 0.55 -7.64
N GLU A 198 14.24 -0.54 -8.28
CA GLU A 198 13.80 -1.77 -7.61
C GLU A 198 14.96 -2.43 -6.88
N GLU A 199 16.09 -2.66 -7.56
CA GLU A 199 17.30 -3.21 -6.95
C GLU A 199 17.80 -2.34 -5.78
N LYS A 200 17.86 -1.02 -5.97
CA LYS A 200 18.21 -0.07 -4.90
C LYS A 200 17.28 -0.18 -3.69
N THR A 201 15.97 -0.32 -3.95
CA THR A 201 14.97 -0.44 -2.89
C THR A 201 15.13 -1.74 -2.11
N ASP A 202 15.39 -2.85 -2.78
CA ASP A 202 15.60 -4.16 -2.14
C ASP A 202 16.89 -4.20 -1.33
N ILE A 203 17.97 -3.62 -1.84
CA ILE A 203 19.21 -3.45 -1.09
C ILE A 203 18.99 -2.60 0.17
N ALA A 204 18.27 -1.46 0.06
CA ALA A 204 17.96 -0.62 1.21
C ALA A 204 17.13 -1.34 2.27
N ARG A 205 16.13 -2.14 1.87
CA ARG A 205 15.32 -2.96 2.78
C ARG A 205 16.15 -4.00 3.52
N ASN A 206 17.05 -4.66 2.80
CA ASN A 206 17.93 -5.66 3.41
C ASN A 206 18.92 -5.03 4.39
N ASN A 207 19.50 -3.87 4.05
CA ASN A 207 20.38 -3.12 4.94
C ASN A 207 19.65 -2.70 6.23
N LEU A 208 18.39 -2.25 6.14
CA LEU A 208 17.59 -1.92 7.32
C LEU A 208 17.32 -3.13 8.22
N LYS A 209 17.09 -4.32 7.64
CA LYS A 209 16.95 -5.56 8.43
C LYS A 209 18.22 -5.88 9.17
N ILE A 210 19.37 -5.75 8.52
CA ILE A 210 20.70 -5.97 9.11
C ILE A 210 20.98 -4.94 10.21
N GLU A 211 20.76 -3.65 9.95
CA GLU A 211 20.93 -2.58 10.95
C GLU A 211 20.10 -2.86 12.21
N LYS A 212 18.82 -3.27 12.02
CA LYS A 212 17.93 -3.64 13.13
C LYS A 212 18.43 -4.85 13.90
N ALA A 213 18.87 -5.90 13.22
CA ALA A 213 19.38 -7.13 13.83
C ALA A 213 20.66 -6.88 14.64
N LEU A 214 21.50 -5.95 14.18
CA LEU A 214 22.77 -5.60 14.84
C LEU A 214 22.63 -4.50 15.89
N GLY A 215 21.42 -3.93 16.06
CA GLY A 215 21.18 -2.80 16.97
C GLY A 215 21.87 -1.51 16.53
N VAL A 216 22.26 -1.39 15.26
CA VAL A 216 22.93 -0.22 14.69
C VAL A 216 21.88 0.77 14.20
N THR A 217 21.79 1.94 14.83
CA THR A 217 20.82 2.98 14.46
C THR A 217 21.38 4.06 13.53
N LYS A 218 22.70 4.09 13.31
CA LYS A 218 23.39 5.04 12.43
C LYS A 218 24.72 4.41 11.97
N GLY A 219 24.71 3.70 10.89
CA GLY A 219 25.93 3.17 10.29
C GLY A 219 25.92 3.23 8.77
N LYS A 220 27.09 3.27 8.14
CA LYS A 220 27.20 2.99 6.71
C LYS A 220 26.70 1.56 6.48
N PRO A 221 26.06 1.27 5.32
CA PRO A 221 25.70 -0.09 4.96
C PRO A 221 26.90 -1.01 5.13
N MET A 222 26.77 -2.02 5.99
CA MET A 222 27.83 -3.03 6.12
C MET A 222 27.60 -4.12 5.07
N THR A 223 28.68 -4.60 4.46
CA THR A 223 28.62 -5.81 3.65
C THR A 223 28.31 -7.02 4.54
N TYR A 224 27.76 -8.09 3.96
CA TYR A 224 27.50 -9.35 4.67
C TYR A 224 28.76 -9.87 5.41
N GLU A 225 29.94 -9.72 4.80
CA GLU A 225 31.21 -10.11 5.42
C GLU A 225 31.58 -9.24 6.62
N GLN A 226 31.28 -7.92 6.57
CA GLN A 226 31.49 -7.03 7.70
C GLN A 226 30.54 -7.32 8.85
N ALA A 227 29.28 -7.67 8.55
CA ALA A 227 28.28 -8.04 9.54
C ALA A 227 28.63 -9.35 10.27
N ASN A 228 29.28 -10.28 9.56
CA ASN A 228 29.69 -11.59 10.10
C ASN A 228 31.13 -11.65 10.63
N LYS A 229 31.90 -10.56 10.52
CA LYS A 229 33.27 -10.54 11.07
C LYS A 229 33.26 -10.59 12.59
N GLY A 230 33.29 -11.80 13.14
CA GLY A 230 33.88 -12.07 14.44
C GLY A 230 33.11 -11.62 15.67
N LYS A 231 31.79 -11.44 15.59
CA LYS A 231 30.99 -11.24 16.79
C LYS A 231 30.10 -12.45 17.04
N GLU A 232 30.58 -13.34 17.88
CA GLU A 232 29.67 -14.20 18.62
C GLU A 232 28.61 -13.28 19.25
N ASN A 233 27.36 -13.46 18.89
CA ASN A 233 26.29 -12.66 19.47
C ASN A 233 26.14 -13.09 20.95
N PRO A 234 26.46 -12.25 21.92
CA PRO A 234 26.46 -12.67 23.32
C PRO A 234 25.08 -13.04 23.85
N LYS A 235 24.01 -12.80 23.07
CA LYS A 235 22.63 -13.17 23.41
C LYS A 235 22.23 -14.59 22.98
N PHE A 236 23.01 -15.22 22.11
CA PHE A 236 22.71 -16.55 21.61
C PHE A 236 23.94 -17.42 21.91
N GLY A 237 23.82 -18.32 22.88
CA GLY A 237 24.87 -19.26 23.24
C GLY A 237 25.30 -20.10 22.03
N LYS A 238 26.50 -20.71 22.13
CA LYS A 238 27.11 -21.51 21.07
C LYS A 238 26.26 -22.67 20.56
N GLU A 239 25.22 -23.05 21.30
CA GLU A 239 24.37 -24.19 21.00
C GLU A 239 23.10 -23.86 20.21
N GLU A 240 22.72 -22.58 20.13
CA GLU A 240 21.57 -22.16 19.37
C GLU A 240 22.00 -21.50 18.03
N GLY A 241 22.47 -22.35 17.14
CA GLY A 241 22.85 -21.96 15.80
C GLY A 241 21.62 -21.46 15.00
N TYR A 242 21.31 -20.18 15.05
CA TYR A 242 20.38 -19.58 14.10
C TYR A 242 21.03 -19.56 12.72
N ARG A 243 20.63 -20.52 11.88
CA ARG A 243 20.86 -20.41 10.44
C ARG A 243 19.86 -19.38 9.89
N VAL A 244 20.36 -18.24 9.48
CA VAL A 244 19.62 -17.31 8.63
C VAL A 244 19.68 -17.91 7.22
N ASN A 245 18.59 -18.48 6.76
CA ASN A 245 18.38 -18.84 5.36
C ASN A 245 17.91 -17.61 4.62
#